data_f13d01f3dd4f51a3e08b59af93bb2980
#
_entry.id   f13d01f3dd4f51a3e08b59af93bb2980
#
_cell.length_a   1.000
_cell.length_b   1.000
_cell.length_c   1.000
_cell.angle_alpha   90.00
_cell.angle_beta   90.00
_cell.angle_gamma   90.00
#
_symmetry.space_group_name_H-M   'P 1'
#
loop_
_entity.id
_entity.type
_entity.pdbx_description
1 polymer ?
#
loop_
_entity_poly.entity_id
_entity_poly.type
_entity_poly.pdbx_seq_one_letter_code
_entity_poly.pdbx_strand_id
1 'polypeptide(L)'
;MKSKVTLIVFIAVLFLGACSEVKPEEKITTIEHTNLKELKAYSGTYVGDNSDVSAIVRLLPGGETMGELDLTGERLHVTYDDGAKSISESGFQTFWFNGNRLDRKKLYFNAIYLALLVPNAKEYRFTVADEDLTIPREQLTSALSKEFKRFPQGDAQWDEETVSTFIDDHKGKLTEMATNYHTYFEE
;
A
#
# COMPACT_ATOMS: atom_id res chain seq x y z
N MET A 1 72.57 26.48 -40.47
CA MET A 1 71.13 26.76 -40.24
C MET A 1 70.47 25.51 -39.66
N LYS A 2 70.12 25.52 -38.37
CA LYS A 2 69.56 24.37 -37.67
C LYS A 2 68.06 24.60 -37.51
N SER A 3 67.25 23.82 -38.26
CA SER A 3 65.80 23.79 -38.12
C SER A 3 65.39 23.03 -36.89
N LYS A 4 64.61 23.67 -35.97
CA LYS A 4 64.03 23.03 -34.82
C LYS A 4 62.63 22.60 -35.16
N VAL A 5 62.39 21.29 -35.23
CA VAL A 5 61.08 20.70 -35.37
C VAL A 5 60.46 20.62 -33.99
N THR A 6 59.41 21.38 -33.76
CA THR A 6 58.64 21.35 -32.55
C THR A 6 57.55 20.29 -32.64
N LEU A 7 57.67 19.20 -31.87
CA LEU A 7 56.71 18.12 -31.80
C LEU A 7 55.58 18.55 -30.85
N ILE A 8 54.39 18.82 -31.38
CA ILE A 8 53.19 19.09 -30.59
C ILE A 8 52.53 17.74 -30.28
N VAL A 9 52.60 17.33 -29.03
CA VAL A 9 51.88 16.14 -28.52
C VAL A 9 50.46 16.58 -28.17
N PHE A 10 49.47 16.14 -28.95
CA PHE A 10 48.06 16.28 -28.65
C PHE A 10 47.66 15.21 -27.62
N ILE A 11 47.47 15.58 -26.37
CA ILE A 11 46.87 14.74 -25.35
C ILE A 11 45.36 14.82 -25.53
N ALA A 12 44.76 13.81 -26.17
CA ALA A 12 43.30 13.62 -26.22
C ALA A 12 42.87 13.05 -24.86
N VAL A 13 42.31 13.93 -23.99
CA VAL A 13 41.66 13.50 -22.76
C VAL A 13 40.29 12.94 -23.14
N LEU A 14 40.16 11.64 -23.14
CA LEU A 14 38.88 10.93 -23.25
C LEU A 14 38.14 11.10 -21.93
N PHE A 15 37.21 12.05 -21.88
CA PHE A 15 36.16 12.08 -20.86
C PHE A 15 35.21 10.91 -21.10
N LEU A 16 35.47 9.81 -20.43
CA LEU A 16 34.46 8.77 -20.23
C LEU A 16 33.42 9.33 -19.26
N GLY A 17 32.40 10.01 -19.83
CA GLY A 17 31.20 10.35 -19.09
C GLY A 17 30.53 9.06 -18.67
N ALA A 18 30.74 8.65 -17.42
CA ALA A 18 29.89 7.66 -16.78
C ALA A 18 28.52 8.31 -16.61
N CYS A 19 27.62 8.10 -17.58
CA CYS A 19 26.19 8.22 -17.33
C CYS A 19 25.83 7.14 -16.32
N SER A 20 25.85 7.47 -15.04
CA SER A 20 25.09 6.73 -14.06
C SER A 20 23.62 6.95 -14.44
N GLU A 21 23.00 5.94 -15.06
CA GLU A 21 21.56 5.87 -15.14
C GLU A 21 21.06 5.94 -13.69
N VAL A 22 20.50 7.09 -13.33
CA VAL A 22 19.73 7.25 -12.11
C VAL A 22 18.50 6.37 -12.35
N LYS A 23 18.53 5.12 -11.85
CA LYS A 23 17.31 4.31 -11.80
C LYS A 23 16.26 5.14 -11.08
N PRO A 24 15.04 5.28 -11.65
CA PRO A 24 13.98 5.94 -10.92
C PRO A 24 13.83 5.25 -9.55
N GLU A 25 13.78 6.06 -8.51
CA GLU A 25 13.62 5.56 -7.15
C GLU A 25 12.32 4.74 -7.10
N GLU A 26 12.43 3.46 -6.74
CA GLU A 26 11.30 2.54 -6.65
C GLU A 26 10.38 3.05 -5.53
N LYS A 27 9.27 3.67 -5.93
CA LYS A 27 8.37 4.30 -4.97
C LYS A 27 7.20 3.36 -4.68
N ILE A 28 7.27 2.67 -3.54
CA ILE A 28 6.13 1.92 -2.99
C ILE A 28 5.43 2.81 -1.96
N THR A 29 4.12 2.96 -2.08
CA THR A 29 3.31 3.74 -1.14
C THR A 29 3.38 3.13 0.25
N THR A 30 3.74 3.96 1.24
CA THR A 30 3.79 3.57 2.67
C THR A 30 2.56 4.09 3.40
N ILE A 31 2.37 3.65 4.66
CA ILE A 31 1.29 4.14 5.52
C ILE A 31 1.32 5.68 5.60
N GLU A 32 2.50 6.27 5.79
CA GLU A 32 2.70 7.71 5.96
C GLU A 32 2.45 8.52 4.69
N HIS A 33 2.59 7.88 3.52
CA HIS A 33 2.43 8.52 2.21
C HIS A 33 1.10 8.16 1.53
N THR A 34 0.20 7.46 2.22
CA THR A 34 -1.12 7.12 1.70
C THR A 34 -1.96 8.37 1.46
N ASN A 35 -2.49 8.54 0.24
CA ASN A 35 -3.34 9.66 -0.12
C ASN A 35 -4.78 9.46 0.38
N LEU A 36 -5.02 9.76 1.67
CA LEU A 36 -6.33 9.59 2.28
C LEU A 36 -7.42 10.45 1.61
N LYS A 37 -7.06 11.61 1.03
CA LYS A 37 -8.02 12.45 0.33
C LYS A 37 -8.59 11.73 -0.91
N GLU A 38 -7.75 11.05 -1.65
CA GLU A 38 -8.17 10.29 -2.83
C GLU A 38 -8.90 9.01 -2.44
N LEU A 39 -8.42 8.30 -1.42
CA LEU A 39 -9.07 7.09 -0.89
C LEU A 39 -10.52 7.34 -0.46
N LYS A 40 -10.80 8.45 0.21
CA LYS A 40 -12.15 8.76 0.72
C LYS A 40 -13.20 8.93 -0.37
N ALA A 41 -12.80 9.29 -1.59
CA ALA A 41 -13.71 9.38 -2.74
C ALA A 41 -14.33 8.02 -3.14
N TYR A 42 -13.79 6.93 -2.64
CA TYR A 42 -14.30 5.56 -2.85
C TYR A 42 -15.19 5.05 -1.71
N SER A 43 -15.62 5.91 -0.78
CA SER A 43 -16.52 5.51 0.31
C SER A 43 -17.83 4.95 -0.24
N GLY A 44 -18.30 3.82 0.29
CA GLY A 44 -19.51 3.16 -0.17
C GLY A 44 -19.34 2.30 -1.43
N THR A 45 -18.10 1.97 -1.80
CA THR A 45 -17.82 1.02 -2.91
C THR A 45 -18.35 -0.36 -2.60
N TYR A 46 -19.00 -1.00 -3.57
CA TYR A 46 -19.41 -2.40 -3.47
C TYR A 46 -18.23 -3.33 -3.76
N VAL A 47 -18.11 -4.41 -2.98
CA VAL A 47 -17.05 -5.40 -3.17
C VAL A 47 -16.99 -6.01 -4.58
N GLY A 48 -18.13 -6.06 -5.28
CA GLY A 48 -18.21 -6.53 -6.66
C GLY A 48 -17.78 -5.50 -7.71
N ASP A 49 -17.51 -4.25 -7.33
CA ASP A 49 -16.98 -3.23 -8.24
C ASP A 49 -15.46 -3.37 -8.37
N ASN A 50 -15.06 -4.19 -9.33
CA ASN A 50 -13.65 -4.50 -9.55
C ASN A 50 -12.79 -3.25 -9.86
N SER A 51 -13.36 -2.25 -10.55
CA SER A 51 -12.64 -1.02 -10.90
C SER A 51 -12.31 -0.21 -9.66
N ASP A 52 -13.32 0.07 -8.83
CA ASP A 52 -13.15 0.91 -7.65
C ASP A 52 -12.37 0.18 -6.55
N VAL A 53 -12.64 -1.11 -6.33
CA VAL A 53 -11.86 -1.89 -5.36
C VAL A 53 -10.40 -1.97 -5.78
N SER A 54 -10.10 -2.18 -7.08
CA SER A 54 -8.73 -2.15 -7.60
C SER A 54 -8.06 -0.78 -7.39
N ALA A 55 -8.80 0.32 -7.61
CA ALA A 55 -8.29 1.67 -7.38
C ALA A 55 -7.97 1.90 -5.89
N ILE A 56 -8.87 1.49 -4.98
CA ILE A 56 -8.63 1.54 -3.54
C ILE A 56 -7.35 0.80 -3.16
N VAL A 57 -7.20 -0.46 -3.61
CA VAL A 57 -6.02 -1.28 -3.27
C VAL A 57 -4.74 -0.64 -3.78
N ARG A 58 -4.75 -0.04 -5.01
CA ARG A 58 -3.58 0.65 -5.56
C ARG A 58 -3.20 1.93 -4.84
N LEU A 59 -4.12 2.57 -4.12
CA LEU A 59 -3.86 3.76 -3.29
C LEU A 59 -3.37 3.41 -1.88
N LEU A 60 -3.55 2.17 -1.45
CA LEU A 60 -3.13 1.67 -0.14
C LEU A 60 -1.64 1.27 -0.12
N PRO A 61 -1.01 1.18 1.07
CA PRO A 61 0.36 0.70 1.23
C PRO A 61 0.64 -0.58 0.45
N GLY A 62 1.67 -0.53 -0.38
CA GLY A 62 2.07 -1.66 -1.23
C GLY A 62 1.26 -1.85 -2.51
N GLY A 63 0.32 -0.95 -2.82
CA GLY A 63 -0.57 -1.08 -3.98
C GLY A 63 0.15 -1.21 -5.33
N GLU A 64 1.38 -0.70 -5.44
CA GLU A 64 2.23 -0.84 -6.63
C GLU A 64 2.71 -2.28 -6.86
N THR A 65 2.66 -3.11 -5.81
CA THR A 65 3.04 -4.53 -5.87
C THR A 65 1.82 -5.47 -5.99
N MET A 66 0.62 -4.93 -6.22
CA MET A 66 -0.58 -5.73 -6.42
C MET A 66 -0.48 -6.52 -7.74
N GLY A 67 -0.41 -7.85 -7.63
CA GLY A 67 -0.42 -8.78 -8.76
C GLY A 67 -1.82 -9.21 -9.15
N GLU A 68 -2.61 -9.72 -8.20
CA GLU A 68 -3.95 -10.24 -8.45
C GLU A 68 -4.97 -9.71 -7.43
N LEU A 69 -6.21 -9.53 -7.89
CA LEU A 69 -7.36 -9.17 -7.07
C LEU A 69 -8.52 -10.14 -7.38
N ASP A 70 -8.97 -10.89 -6.38
CA ASP A 70 -10.15 -11.75 -6.46
C ASP A 70 -11.25 -11.27 -5.49
N LEU A 71 -12.45 -11.03 -6.03
CA LEU A 71 -13.62 -10.50 -5.31
C LEU A 71 -14.76 -11.51 -5.16
N THR A 72 -14.45 -12.80 -5.29
CA THR A 72 -15.45 -13.86 -5.29
C THR A 72 -16.09 -14.05 -3.91
N GLY A 73 -17.41 -14.10 -3.86
CA GLY A 73 -18.18 -14.46 -2.65
C GLY A 73 -18.12 -13.39 -1.54
N GLU A 74 -18.09 -12.11 -1.90
CA GLU A 74 -17.99 -10.96 -0.97
C GLU A 74 -16.68 -10.97 -0.15
N ARG A 75 -15.65 -11.69 -0.64
CA ARG A 75 -14.29 -11.66 -0.12
C ARG A 75 -13.45 -10.75 -0.98
N LEU A 76 -12.51 -10.11 -0.34
CA LEU A 76 -11.52 -9.27 -0.99
C LEU A 76 -10.15 -9.91 -0.76
N HIS A 77 -9.66 -10.62 -1.79
CA HIS A 77 -8.36 -11.27 -1.75
C HIS A 77 -7.39 -10.52 -2.66
N VAL A 78 -6.31 -10.02 -2.08
CA VAL A 78 -5.24 -9.31 -2.77
C VAL A 78 -3.97 -10.14 -2.69
N THR A 79 -3.37 -10.42 -3.84
CA THR A 79 -2.02 -11.00 -3.91
C THR A 79 -1.02 -9.91 -4.26
N TYR A 80 0.02 -9.79 -3.46
CA TYR A 80 1.16 -8.90 -3.68
C TYR A 80 2.36 -9.73 -4.08
N ASP A 81 3.01 -9.35 -5.18
CA ASP A 81 4.18 -10.03 -5.72
C ASP A 81 5.20 -9.04 -6.28
N ASP A 82 6.35 -9.54 -6.67
CA ASP A 82 7.45 -8.80 -7.30
C ASP A 82 7.34 -8.71 -8.84
N GLY A 83 6.21 -9.16 -9.41
CA GLY A 83 5.98 -9.15 -10.86
C GLY A 83 5.80 -7.76 -11.47
N ALA A 84 5.62 -6.73 -10.65
CA ALA A 84 5.52 -5.35 -11.12
C ALA A 84 6.87 -4.88 -11.67
N LYS A 85 6.93 -4.57 -12.98
CA LYS A 85 8.18 -4.16 -13.69
C LYS A 85 8.89 -2.94 -13.09
N SER A 86 8.19 -2.17 -12.26
CA SER A 86 8.70 -0.95 -11.61
C SER A 86 9.33 -1.20 -10.24
N ILE A 87 9.16 -2.39 -9.68
CA ILE A 87 9.62 -2.74 -8.34
C ILE A 87 10.63 -3.89 -8.45
N SER A 88 11.79 -3.76 -7.81
CA SER A 88 12.76 -4.85 -7.74
C SER A 88 12.36 -5.87 -6.67
N GLU A 89 12.83 -7.10 -6.81
CA GLU A 89 12.69 -8.13 -5.79
C GLU A 89 13.19 -7.64 -4.41
N SER A 90 14.33 -6.95 -4.39
CA SER A 90 14.87 -6.39 -3.15
C SER A 90 13.99 -5.27 -2.56
N GLY A 91 13.40 -4.44 -3.40
CA GLY A 91 12.44 -3.41 -3.00
C GLY A 91 11.17 -4.02 -2.40
N PHE A 92 10.61 -5.02 -3.06
CA PHE A 92 9.47 -5.81 -2.57
C PHE A 92 9.77 -6.44 -1.21
N GLN A 93 10.89 -7.17 -1.09
CA GLN A 93 11.30 -7.81 0.16
C GLN A 93 11.52 -6.80 1.30
N THR A 94 12.22 -5.70 1.03
CA THR A 94 12.44 -4.66 2.04
C THR A 94 11.14 -3.98 2.48
N PHE A 95 10.19 -3.82 1.56
CA PHE A 95 8.91 -3.20 1.88
C PHE A 95 8.02 -4.11 2.72
N TRP A 96 7.82 -5.36 2.30
CA TRP A 96 6.85 -6.25 2.93
C TRP A 96 7.38 -7.00 4.14
N PHE A 97 8.71 -7.15 4.27
CA PHE A 97 9.29 -7.96 5.33
C PHE A 97 10.23 -7.16 6.23
N ASN A 98 10.22 -7.49 7.52
CA ASN A 98 11.21 -7.05 8.49
C ASN A 98 12.12 -8.25 8.83
N GLY A 99 13.25 -8.35 8.14
CA GLY A 99 14.02 -9.60 8.06
C GLY A 99 13.22 -10.67 7.34
N ASN A 100 12.95 -11.80 8.00
CA ASN A 100 12.16 -12.90 7.45
C ASN A 100 10.68 -12.89 7.91
N ARG A 101 10.19 -11.78 8.48
CA ARG A 101 8.82 -11.72 9.00
C ARG A 101 8.01 -10.72 8.21
N LEU A 102 6.82 -11.14 7.78
CA LEU A 102 5.85 -10.28 7.12
C LEU A 102 5.48 -9.08 8.03
N ASP A 103 5.54 -7.87 7.49
CA ASP A 103 5.16 -6.65 8.19
C ASP A 103 3.63 -6.45 8.17
N ARG A 104 2.95 -7.18 9.03
CA ARG A 104 1.49 -7.23 9.09
C ARG A 104 0.82 -5.88 9.38
N LYS A 105 1.53 -4.91 9.96
CA LYS A 105 0.94 -3.58 10.23
C LYS A 105 0.39 -2.90 8.97
N LYS A 106 1.05 -3.09 7.81
CA LYS A 106 0.59 -2.56 6.53
C LYS A 106 -0.70 -3.24 6.07
N LEU A 107 -0.79 -4.56 6.25
CA LEU A 107 -1.98 -5.33 5.90
C LEU A 107 -3.16 -5.01 6.82
N TYR A 108 -2.94 -4.79 8.12
CA TYR A 108 -3.98 -4.31 9.03
C TYR A 108 -4.43 -2.89 8.69
N PHE A 109 -3.51 -2.00 8.30
CA PHE A 109 -3.87 -0.68 7.79
C PHE A 109 -4.76 -0.80 6.55
N ASN A 110 -4.37 -1.61 5.56
CA ASN A 110 -5.16 -1.86 4.37
C ASN A 110 -6.55 -2.41 4.73
N ALA A 111 -6.63 -3.41 5.60
CA ALA A 111 -7.89 -4.01 6.03
C ALA A 111 -8.82 -3.00 6.72
N ILE A 112 -8.31 -2.12 7.58
CA ILE A 112 -9.09 -1.07 8.25
C ILE A 112 -9.72 -0.13 7.22
N TYR A 113 -8.94 0.37 6.26
CA TYR A 113 -9.45 1.27 5.24
C TYR A 113 -10.41 0.56 4.26
N LEU A 114 -10.13 -0.68 3.88
CA LEU A 114 -11.06 -1.49 3.11
C LEU A 114 -12.38 -1.74 3.86
N ALA A 115 -12.33 -1.93 5.18
CA ALA A 115 -13.54 -2.08 6.00
C ALA A 115 -14.39 -0.81 6.06
N LEU A 116 -13.77 0.37 5.98
CA LEU A 116 -14.47 1.66 5.95
C LEU A 116 -15.03 1.99 4.56
N LEU A 117 -14.29 1.65 3.48
CA LEU A 117 -14.62 2.06 2.12
C LEU A 117 -15.49 1.05 1.37
N VAL A 118 -15.40 -0.25 1.72
CA VAL A 118 -16.11 -1.37 1.06
C VAL A 118 -17.00 -2.09 2.08
N PRO A 119 -18.16 -1.50 2.46
CA PRO A 119 -18.94 -1.93 3.62
C PRO A 119 -19.56 -3.33 3.50
N ASN A 120 -19.73 -3.90 2.32
CA ASN A 120 -20.29 -5.23 2.12
C ASN A 120 -19.25 -6.34 1.94
N ALA A 121 -17.95 -6.05 1.99
CA ALA A 121 -16.93 -7.10 2.05
C ALA A 121 -17.04 -7.85 3.39
N LYS A 122 -16.92 -9.17 3.38
CA LYS A 122 -17.02 -10.02 4.60
C LYS A 122 -15.68 -10.43 5.15
N GLU A 123 -14.65 -10.44 4.31
CA GLU A 123 -13.32 -10.94 4.63
C GLU A 123 -12.26 -10.23 3.78
N TYR A 124 -11.13 -9.95 4.38
CA TYR A 124 -9.93 -9.42 3.72
C TYR A 124 -8.84 -10.46 3.81
N ARG A 125 -8.43 -10.99 2.66
CA ARG A 125 -7.31 -11.91 2.56
C ARG A 125 -6.18 -11.24 1.79
N PHE A 126 -4.99 -11.36 2.32
CA PHE A 126 -3.78 -10.85 1.70
C PHE A 126 -2.78 -12.00 1.59
N THR A 127 -2.27 -12.20 0.38
CA THR A 127 -1.14 -13.09 0.10
C THR A 127 0.05 -12.22 -0.28
N VAL A 128 1.16 -12.33 0.43
CA VAL A 128 2.41 -11.62 0.14
C VAL A 128 3.51 -12.67 -0.03
N ALA A 129 3.98 -12.84 -1.27
CA ALA A 129 4.77 -14.00 -1.65
C ALA A 129 4.04 -15.32 -1.25
N ASP A 130 4.59 -16.08 -0.30
CA ASP A 130 4.01 -17.34 0.18
C ASP A 130 3.31 -17.21 1.55
N GLU A 131 3.17 -15.99 2.10
CA GLU A 131 2.55 -15.76 3.39
C GLU A 131 1.12 -15.23 3.25
N ASP A 132 0.18 -15.86 3.95
CA ASP A 132 -1.23 -15.50 3.98
C ASP A 132 -1.60 -14.81 5.30
N LEU A 133 -2.44 -13.77 5.20
CA LEU A 133 -3.16 -13.18 6.32
C LEU A 133 -4.63 -13.04 5.96
N THR A 134 -5.50 -13.62 6.76
CA THR A 134 -6.95 -13.50 6.60
C THR A 134 -7.55 -12.79 7.80
N ILE A 135 -8.33 -11.75 7.56
CA ILE A 135 -8.94 -10.91 8.59
C ILE A 135 -10.45 -10.86 8.31
N PRO A 136 -11.30 -11.48 9.14
CA PRO A 136 -12.74 -11.34 9.03
C PRO A 136 -13.18 -9.89 9.29
N ARG A 137 -14.10 -9.37 8.47
CA ARG A 137 -14.65 -8.02 8.69
C ARG A 137 -15.24 -7.84 10.09
N GLU A 138 -15.96 -8.84 10.59
CA GLU A 138 -16.60 -8.78 11.90
C GLU A 138 -15.58 -8.53 13.02
N GLN A 139 -14.42 -9.20 12.96
CA GLN A 139 -13.33 -9.01 13.92
C GLN A 139 -12.83 -7.55 13.90
N LEU A 140 -12.56 -7.01 12.70
CA LEU A 140 -12.12 -5.62 12.53
C LEU A 140 -13.16 -4.62 13.04
N THR A 141 -14.39 -4.72 12.56
CA THR A 141 -15.45 -3.77 12.90
C THR A 141 -15.86 -3.84 14.37
N SER A 142 -15.79 -5.01 14.99
CA SER A 142 -15.97 -5.17 16.44
C SER A 142 -14.91 -4.41 17.23
N ALA A 143 -13.64 -4.57 16.88
CA ALA A 143 -12.54 -3.86 17.53
C ALA A 143 -12.64 -2.34 17.31
N LEU A 144 -12.92 -1.90 16.08
CA LEU A 144 -13.12 -0.48 15.76
C LEU A 144 -14.29 0.12 16.54
N SER A 145 -15.41 -0.61 16.66
CA SER A 145 -16.58 -0.14 17.40
C SER A 145 -16.35 -0.04 18.93
N LYS A 146 -15.43 -0.84 19.48
CA LYS A 146 -15.02 -0.71 20.89
C LYS A 146 -14.21 0.57 21.13
N GLU A 147 -13.33 0.93 20.19
CA GLU A 147 -12.46 2.10 20.29
C GLU A 147 -13.17 3.40 19.93
N PHE A 148 -14.10 3.36 18.97
CA PHE A 148 -14.76 4.54 18.45
C PHE A 148 -16.28 4.53 18.72
N LYS A 149 -16.72 5.38 19.64
CA LYS A 149 -18.17 5.50 20.00
C LYS A 149 -19.08 5.82 18.82
N ARG A 150 -18.55 6.42 17.76
CA ARG A 150 -19.29 6.82 16.55
C ARG A 150 -18.74 6.14 15.30
N PHE A 151 -18.32 4.86 15.42
CA PHE A 151 -17.94 4.08 14.26
C PHE A 151 -19.14 3.95 13.31
N PRO A 152 -18.99 4.27 12.00
CA PRO A 152 -20.07 4.15 11.03
C PRO A 152 -20.62 2.72 10.96
N GLN A 153 -21.92 2.55 11.15
CA GLN A 153 -22.60 1.24 11.11
C GLN A 153 -23.94 1.33 10.33
N GLY A 154 -24.41 0.20 9.84
CA GLY A 154 -25.66 0.14 9.07
C GLY A 154 -25.59 1.05 7.84
N ASP A 155 -26.60 1.86 7.61
CA ASP A 155 -26.66 2.75 6.45
C ASP A 155 -25.57 3.83 6.45
N ALA A 156 -25.07 4.21 7.63
CA ALA A 156 -24.03 5.24 7.77
C ALA A 156 -22.67 4.83 7.15
N GLN A 157 -22.41 3.52 6.98
CA GLN A 157 -21.19 3.05 6.29
C GLN A 157 -21.22 3.31 4.77
N TRP A 158 -22.40 3.57 4.21
CA TRP A 158 -22.59 3.84 2.79
C TRP A 158 -22.58 5.34 2.47
N ASP A 159 -22.65 6.18 3.51
CA ASP A 159 -22.67 7.63 3.39
C ASP A 159 -21.22 8.18 3.32
N GLU A 160 -20.86 8.72 2.15
CA GLU A 160 -19.52 9.21 1.86
C GLU A 160 -19.07 10.31 2.83
N GLU A 161 -19.97 11.25 3.18
CA GLU A 161 -19.65 12.37 4.09
C GLU A 161 -19.36 11.85 5.51
N THR A 162 -20.17 10.90 5.99
CA THR A 162 -20.01 10.28 7.31
C THR A 162 -18.68 9.52 7.39
N VAL A 163 -18.36 8.67 6.41
CA VAL A 163 -17.12 7.88 6.38
C VAL A 163 -15.90 8.79 6.21
N SER A 164 -15.98 9.78 5.32
CA SER A 164 -14.92 10.75 5.09
C SER A 164 -14.59 11.55 6.35
N THR A 165 -15.61 12.06 7.04
CA THR A 165 -15.46 12.79 8.31
C THR A 165 -14.87 11.89 9.39
N PHE A 166 -15.36 10.65 9.50
CA PHE A 166 -14.82 9.69 10.46
C PHE A 166 -13.32 9.42 10.23
N ILE A 167 -12.89 9.23 8.98
CA ILE A 167 -11.48 9.03 8.63
C ILE A 167 -10.66 10.27 9.01
N ASP A 168 -11.11 11.48 8.67
CA ASP A 168 -10.38 12.71 8.97
C ASP A 168 -10.19 12.92 10.48
N ASP A 169 -11.23 12.68 11.27
CA ASP A 169 -11.22 12.86 12.72
C ASP A 169 -10.34 11.80 13.42
N HIS A 170 -10.20 10.62 12.83
CA HIS A 170 -9.61 9.47 13.52
C HIS A 170 -8.37 8.86 12.86
N LYS A 171 -7.85 9.42 11.76
CA LYS A 171 -6.71 8.88 11.00
C LYS A 171 -5.50 8.49 11.86
N GLY A 172 -5.15 9.30 12.86
CA GLY A 172 -4.03 9.01 13.76
C GLY A 172 -4.27 7.75 14.60
N LYS A 173 -5.49 7.62 15.15
CA LYS A 173 -5.85 6.43 15.96
C LYS A 173 -6.02 5.18 15.09
N LEU A 174 -6.56 5.30 13.88
CA LEU A 174 -6.63 4.19 12.92
C LEU A 174 -5.24 3.68 12.55
N THR A 175 -4.28 4.58 12.33
CA THR A 175 -2.87 4.24 12.09
C THR A 175 -2.22 3.58 13.31
N GLU A 176 -2.49 4.10 14.52
CA GLU A 176 -2.02 3.50 15.77
C GLU A 176 -2.54 2.06 15.94
N MET A 177 -3.84 1.83 15.68
CA MET A 177 -4.44 0.50 15.77
C MET A 177 -3.80 -0.49 14.77
N ALA A 178 -3.55 -0.06 13.53
CA ALA A 178 -2.84 -0.86 12.54
C ALA A 178 -1.40 -1.19 12.98
N THR A 179 -0.70 -0.23 13.57
CA THR A 179 0.68 -0.40 14.04
C THR A 179 0.76 -1.36 15.23
N ASN A 180 -0.22 -1.27 16.13
CA ASN A 180 -0.32 -2.08 17.34
C ASN A 180 -1.36 -3.21 17.18
N TYR A 181 -1.47 -3.78 15.98
CA TYR A 181 -2.50 -4.75 15.60
C TYR A 181 -2.64 -5.93 16.58
N HIS A 182 -1.55 -6.39 17.18
CA HIS A 182 -1.58 -7.44 18.20
C HIS A 182 -2.47 -7.10 19.39
N THR A 183 -2.51 -5.82 19.77
CA THR A 183 -3.32 -5.37 20.92
C THR A 183 -4.81 -5.27 20.58
N TYR A 184 -5.13 -4.96 19.34
CA TYR A 184 -6.49 -4.63 18.94
C TYR A 184 -7.20 -5.76 18.20
N PHE A 185 -6.47 -6.60 17.48
CA PHE A 185 -7.04 -7.54 16.52
C PHE A 185 -6.58 -8.99 16.69
N GLU A 186 -5.51 -9.26 17.40
CA GLU A 186 -5.02 -10.62 17.66
C GLU A 186 -5.16 -10.90 19.17
N GLU A 187 -6.13 -11.77 19.53
CA GLU A 187 -6.28 -12.31 20.90
C GLU A 187 -5.44 -13.59 21.07
#